data_3c040e24773a57060fc96793fcc30080
#
_entry.id   3c040e24773a57060fc96793fcc30080
#
_cell.length_a   1.000
_cell.length_b   1.000
_cell.length_c   1.000
_cell.angle_alpha   90.00
_cell.angle_beta   90.00
_cell.angle_gamma   90.00
#
_symmetry.space_group_name_H-M   'P 1'
#
loop_
_entity.id
_entity.type
_entity.pdbx_description
1 polymer ?
#
loop_
_entity_poly.entity_id
_entity_poly.type
_entity_poly.pdbx_seq_one_letter_code
_entity_poly.pdbx_strand_id
1 'polypeptide(L)'
;MDGKMHLRWYHVGIILGPVLFSPAFALQIRSYSATRHDRFTGFPASPVLNTSSWYPGTSYTGVGWSVSDPRKQFALITPQHVAFAEHFKPGIGDTIRFLGAAGVVVDRTVTATTNIQNSSSQATDLTICTLSAPIPASTGITPFPYLNLMTNGAVDESLYSSYALTIFGMQAKVGSGNYTLFVTPDGFTTRTAVFQYTNAFGGQDDCYVEDGDSGSPTFATGNTAGHKFPALVGLHYLMGQTTATHLSFDTFVPTYITESNAFLKSSGYRMIPSNASSVTLSVSATTTPTTLRQANAGSTTLSLANSTAALTGNVRLTLSFPSGSAPASLTPSDADWVVESSTPTTWVLRRATLAASSSASVVANWTTLPLTASIPITCTKESDGYAAATQTVTLTLGDSYNAWANGLSDTSQAGDPDNDGISNLVEYAFGSSGASGSAVSASGVALVPVMKASAGTATLEFPVRSDATARGITYSVEYSQTLESASWSTTPPSGLTTTDAAYSPAWPGFNRRQISFPVTAQLQFARVKILLNE
;
A
#
# COMPACT_ATOMS: atom_id res chain seq x y z
N MET A 1 -38.41 40.84 18.90
CA MET A 1 -39.10 40.70 17.59
C MET A 1 -38.73 39.32 17.09
N ASP A 2 -39.61 38.33 17.38
CA ASP A 2 -39.37 36.94 17.06
C ASP A 2 -39.84 36.65 15.64
N GLY A 3 -38.91 36.67 14.72
CA GLY A 3 -39.14 36.26 13.34
C GLY A 3 -39.05 34.72 13.20
N LYS A 4 -40.12 33.99 13.46
CA LYS A 4 -40.20 32.57 13.11
C LYS A 4 -40.25 32.42 11.60
N MET A 5 -39.20 31.85 11.03
CA MET A 5 -39.11 31.45 9.63
C MET A 5 -39.97 30.20 9.43
N HIS A 6 -41.08 30.33 8.68
CA HIS A 6 -41.96 29.22 8.33
C HIS A 6 -41.41 28.50 7.10
N LEU A 7 -40.86 27.31 7.28
CA LEU A 7 -40.60 26.35 6.19
C LEU A 7 -41.95 25.79 5.72
N ARG A 8 -42.33 26.04 4.48
CA ARG A 8 -43.54 25.46 3.86
C ARG A 8 -43.15 24.24 3.02
N TRP A 9 -43.64 23.09 3.47
CA TRP A 9 -43.70 21.90 2.65
C TRP A 9 -44.90 21.99 1.70
N TYR A 10 -44.68 21.82 0.40
CA TYR A 10 -45.76 21.64 -0.55
C TYR A 10 -45.92 20.16 -0.87
N HIS A 11 -47.00 19.58 -0.36
CA HIS A 11 -47.52 18.32 -0.89
C HIS A 11 -48.27 18.65 -2.18
N VAL A 12 -47.73 18.28 -3.33
CA VAL A 12 -48.41 18.41 -4.61
C VAL A 12 -49.24 17.15 -4.85
N GLY A 13 -50.55 17.27 -4.75
CA GLY A 13 -51.49 16.27 -5.21
C GLY A 13 -51.36 16.08 -6.72
N ILE A 14 -51.30 14.83 -7.17
CA ILE A 14 -51.16 14.43 -8.59
C ILE A 14 -52.47 14.80 -9.31
N ILE A 15 -52.42 15.82 -10.16
CA ILE A 15 -53.40 16.03 -11.24
C ILE A 15 -52.68 15.60 -12.53
N LEU A 16 -53.13 14.51 -13.15
CA LEU A 16 -52.70 14.06 -14.47
C LEU A 16 -53.18 15.03 -15.54
N GLY A 17 -52.44 16.10 -15.77
CA GLY A 17 -52.50 16.92 -16.97
C GLY A 17 -51.32 16.56 -17.90
N PRO A 18 -51.34 16.96 -19.19
CA PRO A 18 -50.25 16.70 -20.10
C PRO A 18 -48.97 17.30 -19.50
N VAL A 19 -47.98 16.46 -19.24
CA VAL A 19 -46.66 16.87 -18.75
C VAL A 19 -45.99 17.68 -19.86
N LEU A 20 -46.16 18.98 -19.82
CA LEU A 20 -45.25 19.89 -20.50
C LEU A 20 -43.92 19.72 -19.77
N PHE A 21 -42.97 19.08 -20.44
CA PHE A 21 -41.56 19.08 -19.99
C PHE A 21 -41.12 20.56 -19.95
N SER A 22 -41.24 21.21 -18.79
CA SER A 22 -40.47 22.42 -18.52
C SER A 22 -39.01 22.05 -18.68
N PRO A 23 -38.21 22.80 -19.44
CA PRO A 23 -36.77 22.54 -19.49
C PRO A 23 -36.28 22.59 -18.06
N ALA A 24 -35.66 21.49 -17.60
CA ALA A 24 -35.03 21.45 -16.29
C ALA A 24 -33.99 22.58 -16.26
N PHE A 25 -34.20 23.56 -15.39
CA PHE A 25 -33.28 24.68 -15.25
C PHE A 25 -32.04 24.16 -14.55
N ALA A 26 -30.91 24.18 -15.26
CA ALA A 26 -29.59 23.92 -14.68
C ALA A 26 -29.16 25.14 -13.85
N LEU A 27 -28.05 24.97 -13.10
CA LEU A 27 -27.34 26.04 -12.39
C LEU A 27 -27.58 27.41 -13.04
N GLN A 28 -28.19 28.35 -12.31
CA GLN A 28 -28.48 29.69 -12.80
C GLN A 28 -27.26 30.58 -12.61
N ILE A 29 -26.64 30.98 -13.71
CA ILE A 29 -25.43 31.79 -13.72
C ILE A 29 -25.80 33.18 -14.26
N ARG A 30 -25.37 34.24 -13.56
CA ARG A 30 -25.71 35.64 -13.83
C ARG A 30 -25.53 36.04 -15.29
N SER A 31 -24.39 35.77 -15.88
CA SER A 31 -24.07 36.10 -17.27
C SER A 31 -23.68 34.84 -18.03
N TYR A 32 -24.55 33.83 -17.99
CA TYR A 32 -24.28 32.56 -18.62
C TYR A 32 -23.91 32.69 -20.09
N SER A 33 -22.82 32.01 -20.45
CA SER A 33 -22.48 31.73 -21.84
C SER A 33 -21.84 30.37 -21.94
N ALA A 34 -22.21 29.56 -22.91
CA ALA A 34 -21.68 28.20 -23.09
C ALA A 34 -20.14 28.17 -23.21
N THR A 35 -19.57 29.14 -23.94
CA THR A 35 -18.11 29.25 -24.09
C THR A 35 -17.38 29.44 -22.77
N ARG A 36 -18.03 30.11 -21.79
CA ARG A 36 -17.40 30.47 -20.53
C ARG A 36 -17.75 29.51 -19.39
N HIS A 37 -18.97 28.95 -19.38
CA HIS A 37 -19.52 28.27 -18.21
C HIS A 37 -19.79 26.78 -18.41
N ASP A 38 -19.84 26.30 -19.66
CA ASP A 38 -19.92 24.85 -19.90
C ASP A 38 -18.56 24.22 -19.72
N ARG A 39 -18.48 23.14 -18.96
CA ARG A 39 -17.25 22.38 -18.74
C ARG A 39 -16.77 21.70 -20.01
N PHE A 40 -17.72 21.29 -20.85
CA PHE A 40 -17.44 20.54 -22.07
C PHE A 40 -18.16 21.16 -23.26
N THR A 41 -17.56 21.02 -24.42
CA THR A 41 -18.27 21.07 -25.69
C THR A 41 -18.77 19.68 -26.03
N GLY A 42 -19.95 19.58 -26.67
CA GLY A 42 -20.52 18.27 -27.10
C GLY A 42 -21.04 17.37 -25.98
N PHE A 43 -21.23 17.89 -24.76
CA PHE A 43 -21.78 17.12 -23.63
C PHE A 43 -23.26 16.80 -23.85
N PRO A 44 -23.75 15.60 -23.46
CA PRO A 44 -23.01 14.48 -22.86
C PRO A 44 -22.49 13.45 -23.90
N ALA A 45 -22.84 13.59 -25.18
CA ALA A 45 -22.59 12.54 -26.19
C ALA A 45 -21.11 12.41 -26.59
N SER A 46 -20.42 13.54 -26.76
CA SER A 46 -19.01 13.56 -27.17
C SER A 46 -18.26 14.70 -26.44
N PRO A 47 -18.11 14.60 -25.11
CA PRO A 47 -17.57 15.68 -24.29
C PRO A 47 -16.08 15.90 -24.58
N VAL A 48 -15.74 17.14 -24.87
CA VAL A 48 -14.37 17.64 -24.97
C VAL A 48 -14.21 18.77 -23.97
N LEU A 49 -13.12 18.79 -23.20
CA LEU A 49 -12.85 19.85 -22.23
C LEU A 49 -12.88 21.22 -22.90
N ASN A 50 -13.66 22.12 -22.34
CA ASN A 50 -13.74 23.49 -22.79
C ASN A 50 -12.50 24.26 -22.29
N THR A 51 -11.63 24.66 -23.21
CA THR A 51 -10.41 25.42 -22.89
C THR A 51 -10.64 26.93 -22.78
N SER A 52 -11.82 27.41 -23.09
CA SER A 52 -12.21 28.84 -23.00
C SER A 52 -12.93 29.17 -21.68
N SER A 53 -13.12 28.20 -20.78
CA SER A 53 -13.79 28.38 -19.50
C SER A 53 -13.01 29.34 -18.58
N TRP A 54 -13.75 30.05 -17.70
CA TRP A 54 -13.16 30.98 -16.73
C TRP A 54 -12.33 30.32 -15.63
N TYR A 55 -12.45 29.01 -15.47
CA TYR A 55 -11.74 28.19 -14.48
C TYR A 55 -10.86 27.13 -15.18
N PRO A 56 -9.81 26.63 -14.53
CA PRO A 56 -8.91 25.64 -15.14
C PRO A 56 -9.57 24.25 -15.16
N GLY A 57 -10.31 23.93 -16.22
CA GLY A 57 -11.08 22.68 -16.35
C GLY A 57 -10.26 21.40 -16.13
N THR A 58 -8.95 21.44 -16.45
CA THR A 58 -8.01 20.32 -16.20
C THR A 58 -7.79 19.99 -14.72
N SER A 59 -8.07 20.94 -13.81
CA SER A 59 -7.98 20.72 -12.36
C SER A 59 -9.20 19.97 -11.80
N TYR A 60 -10.25 19.76 -12.60
CA TYR A 60 -11.51 19.14 -12.17
C TYR A 60 -11.78 17.80 -12.85
N THR A 61 -10.75 17.07 -13.27
CA THR A 61 -10.89 15.75 -13.92
C THR A 61 -11.60 14.73 -13.05
N GLY A 62 -11.54 14.85 -11.73
CA GLY A 62 -12.25 14.02 -10.76
C GLY A 62 -13.76 14.29 -10.64
N VAL A 63 -14.31 15.29 -11.33
CA VAL A 63 -15.77 15.42 -11.42
C VAL A 63 -16.27 14.49 -12.53
N GLY A 64 -16.99 13.43 -12.15
CA GLY A 64 -17.64 12.50 -13.07
C GLY A 64 -19.11 12.82 -13.27
N TRP A 65 -19.77 12.13 -14.19
CA TRP A 65 -21.21 12.21 -14.40
C TRP A 65 -21.83 10.84 -14.70
N SER A 66 -23.11 10.67 -14.40
CA SER A 66 -23.83 9.45 -14.79
C SER A 66 -24.07 9.43 -16.30
N VAL A 67 -23.77 8.29 -16.93
CA VAL A 67 -24.01 8.09 -18.37
C VAL A 67 -25.51 8.01 -18.67
N SER A 68 -26.29 7.42 -17.76
CA SER A 68 -27.76 7.27 -17.91
C SER A 68 -28.54 8.52 -17.51
N ASP A 69 -27.98 9.32 -16.58
CA ASP A 69 -28.59 10.58 -16.12
C ASP A 69 -27.52 11.69 -15.99
N PRO A 70 -27.19 12.40 -17.09
CA PRO A 70 -26.12 13.41 -17.10
C PRO A 70 -26.34 14.61 -16.18
N ARG A 71 -27.49 14.71 -15.51
CA ARG A 71 -27.73 15.72 -14.46
C ARG A 71 -26.86 15.44 -13.23
N LYS A 72 -26.62 14.16 -12.93
CA LYS A 72 -25.85 13.73 -11.76
C LYS A 72 -24.36 13.93 -12.00
N GLN A 73 -23.76 14.84 -11.23
CA GLN A 73 -22.33 15.12 -11.24
C GLN A 73 -21.71 14.66 -9.91
N PHE A 74 -20.58 13.97 -9.94
CA PHE A 74 -19.98 13.29 -8.77
C PHE A 74 -18.60 13.85 -8.46
N ALA A 75 -18.24 13.95 -7.19
CA ALA A 75 -16.88 14.22 -6.77
C ALA A 75 -16.13 12.92 -6.47
N LEU A 76 -15.06 12.64 -7.20
CA LEU A 76 -14.13 11.55 -6.87
C LEU A 76 -13.34 11.92 -5.61
N ILE A 77 -13.49 11.15 -4.54
CA ILE A 77 -12.85 11.40 -3.24
C ILE A 77 -11.70 10.45 -2.90
N THR A 78 -11.68 9.30 -3.57
CA THR A 78 -10.55 8.36 -3.60
C THR A 78 -10.51 7.74 -5.00
N PRO A 79 -9.46 7.03 -5.41
CA PRO A 79 -9.46 6.37 -6.73
C PRO A 79 -10.66 5.45 -6.99
N GLN A 80 -11.36 4.99 -5.96
CA GLN A 80 -12.46 4.03 -6.08
C GLN A 80 -13.79 4.49 -5.47
N HIS A 81 -13.86 5.73 -4.99
CA HIS A 81 -15.07 6.22 -4.33
C HIS A 81 -15.44 7.61 -4.81
N VAL A 82 -16.75 7.84 -4.99
CA VAL A 82 -17.33 9.15 -5.25
C VAL A 82 -18.27 9.55 -4.13
N ALA A 83 -18.33 10.84 -3.84
CA ALA A 83 -19.30 11.43 -2.92
C ALA A 83 -20.48 12.03 -3.70
N PHE A 84 -21.69 11.93 -3.14
CA PHE A 84 -22.91 12.42 -3.74
C PHE A 84 -23.99 12.69 -2.67
N ALA A 85 -25.10 13.37 -3.04
CA ALA A 85 -26.25 13.56 -2.17
C ALA A 85 -27.08 12.28 -2.03
N GLU A 86 -27.48 11.91 -0.80
CA GLU A 86 -28.27 10.71 -0.53
C GLU A 86 -29.63 10.73 -1.24
N HIS A 87 -30.33 11.87 -1.20
CA HIS A 87 -31.68 11.98 -1.76
C HIS A 87 -31.75 11.84 -3.29
N PHE A 88 -30.59 11.94 -3.99
CA PHE A 88 -30.52 11.86 -5.45
C PHE A 88 -29.44 10.87 -5.94
N LYS A 89 -28.98 9.96 -5.06
CA LYS A 89 -27.88 9.03 -5.34
C LYS A 89 -28.11 8.16 -6.59
N PRO A 90 -27.02 7.67 -7.22
CA PRO A 90 -27.12 6.73 -8.33
C PRO A 90 -27.59 5.36 -7.83
N GLY A 91 -28.15 4.56 -8.74
CA GLY A 91 -28.43 3.16 -8.51
C GLY A 91 -27.15 2.30 -8.55
N ILE A 92 -27.19 1.14 -7.88
CA ILE A 92 -26.19 0.09 -8.12
C ILE A 92 -26.36 -0.37 -9.58
N GLY A 93 -25.23 -0.46 -10.31
CA GLY A 93 -25.20 -0.75 -11.74
C GLY A 93 -25.11 0.48 -12.64
N ASP A 94 -25.37 1.71 -12.12
CA ASP A 94 -25.16 2.93 -12.89
C ASP A 94 -23.68 3.12 -13.27
N THR A 95 -23.46 3.61 -14.49
CA THR A 95 -22.12 3.92 -14.98
C THR A 95 -21.79 5.38 -14.77
N ILE A 96 -20.69 5.66 -14.08
CA ILE A 96 -20.11 6.98 -13.90
C ILE A 96 -18.94 7.13 -14.86
N ARG A 97 -18.96 8.19 -15.66
CA ARG A 97 -17.93 8.55 -16.63
C ARG A 97 -17.08 9.71 -16.13
N PHE A 98 -15.78 9.60 -16.34
CA PHE A 98 -14.79 10.64 -16.10
C PHE A 98 -14.03 10.96 -17.38
N LEU A 99 -13.55 12.20 -17.49
CA LEU A 99 -12.70 12.65 -18.59
C LEU A 99 -11.41 13.27 -18.04
N GLY A 100 -10.28 12.63 -18.33
CA GLY A 100 -8.95 13.11 -17.99
C GLY A 100 -8.53 14.30 -18.87
N ALA A 101 -7.53 15.07 -18.43
CA ALA A 101 -7.04 16.26 -19.11
C ALA A 101 -6.55 15.99 -20.54
N ALA A 102 -6.05 14.79 -20.82
CA ALA A 102 -5.62 14.36 -22.16
C ALA A 102 -6.74 13.74 -23.01
N GLY A 103 -8.01 13.89 -22.62
CA GLY A 103 -9.16 13.31 -23.32
C GLY A 103 -9.39 11.81 -23.04
N VAL A 104 -8.70 11.23 -22.06
CA VAL A 104 -8.88 9.83 -21.66
C VAL A 104 -10.21 9.67 -20.97
N VAL A 105 -11.10 8.83 -21.53
CA VAL A 105 -12.40 8.49 -20.94
C VAL A 105 -12.25 7.27 -20.05
N VAL A 106 -12.80 7.32 -18.83
CA VAL A 106 -12.85 6.19 -17.90
C VAL A 106 -14.26 6.02 -17.39
N ASP A 107 -14.83 4.83 -17.64
CA ASP A 107 -16.13 4.42 -17.14
C ASP A 107 -15.97 3.46 -15.96
N ARG A 108 -16.77 3.65 -14.90
CA ARG A 108 -16.83 2.77 -13.73
C ARG A 108 -18.29 2.57 -13.31
N THR A 109 -18.62 1.33 -12.98
CA THR A 109 -19.95 0.97 -12.50
C THR A 109 -20.04 1.16 -10.99
N VAL A 110 -21.14 1.67 -10.47
CA VAL A 110 -21.45 1.73 -9.04
C VAL A 110 -21.75 0.32 -8.54
N THR A 111 -20.99 -0.18 -7.56
CA THR A 111 -21.16 -1.51 -6.97
C THR A 111 -21.81 -1.48 -5.60
N ALA A 112 -21.69 -0.36 -4.88
CA ALA A 112 -22.33 -0.15 -3.59
C ALA A 112 -22.59 1.35 -3.36
N THR A 113 -23.61 1.65 -2.54
CA THR A 113 -23.88 2.99 -2.02
C THR A 113 -24.07 2.91 -0.51
N THR A 114 -23.43 3.82 0.22
CA THR A 114 -23.49 3.85 1.68
C THR A 114 -23.81 5.25 2.14
N ASN A 115 -24.94 5.42 2.86
CA ASN A 115 -25.24 6.68 3.53
C ASN A 115 -24.29 6.91 4.70
N ILE A 116 -23.70 8.08 4.78
CA ILE A 116 -22.84 8.49 5.89
C ILE A 116 -23.71 9.06 7.00
N GLN A 117 -23.66 8.45 8.16
CA GLN A 117 -24.35 8.91 9.35
C GLN A 117 -23.53 9.99 10.06
N ASN A 118 -24.19 10.84 10.83
CA ASN A 118 -23.51 11.79 11.71
C ASN A 118 -22.99 11.09 13.00
N SER A 119 -22.29 11.83 13.84
CA SER A 119 -21.74 11.31 15.11
C SER A 119 -22.79 10.77 16.10
N SER A 120 -24.07 11.08 15.89
CA SER A 120 -25.21 10.55 16.63
C SER A 120 -25.88 9.35 15.95
N SER A 121 -25.25 8.77 14.93
CA SER A 121 -25.77 7.64 14.14
C SER A 121 -27.07 7.94 13.39
N GLN A 122 -27.31 9.20 13.05
CA GLN A 122 -28.45 9.61 12.24
C GLN A 122 -28.04 9.76 10.79
N ALA A 123 -28.93 9.35 9.87
CA ALA A 123 -28.70 9.48 8.43
C ALA A 123 -28.55 10.96 8.03
N THR A 124 -27.58 11.25 7.17
CA THR A 124 -27.35 12.57 6.60
C THR A 124 -27.61 12.56 5.10
N ASP A 125 -27.55 13.69 4.45
CA ASP A 125 -27.65 13.75 2.99
C ASP A 125 -26.26 13.56 2.30
N LEU A 126 -25.42 12.70 2.86
CA LEU A 126 -24.13 12.32 2.29
C LEU A 126 -24.10 10.83 1.97
N THR A 127 -23.82 10.49 0.74
CA THR A 127 -23.59 9.11 0.29
C THR A 127 -22.20 8.97 -0.32
N ILE A 128 -21.53 7.88 0.02
CA ILE A 128 -20.32 7.42 -0.68
C ILE A 128 -20.70 6.23 -1.55
N CYS A 129 -20.40 6.34 -2.86
CA CYS A 129 -20.61 5.26 -3.81
C CYS A 129 -19.27 4.59 -4.12
N THR A 130 -19.23 3.26 -4.07
CA THR A 130 -18.05 2.46 -4.42
C THR A 130 -18.08 2.12 -5.92
N LEU A 131 -16.97 2.35 -6.59
CA LEU A 131 -16.79 2.04 -8.02
C LEU A 131 -16.25 0.61 -8.20
N SER A 132 -16.57 -0.01 -9.33
CA SER A 132 -16.19 -1.40 -9.68
C SER A 132 -14.69 -1.66 -9.69
N ALA A 133 -13.87 -0.64 -9.92
CA ALA A 133 -12.41 -0.70 -9.83
C ALA A 133 -11.83 0.70 -9.60
N PRO A 134 -10.62 0.80 -9.05
CA PRO A 134 -9.92 2.06 -8.95
C PRO A 134 -9.69 2.71 -10.33
N ILE A 135 -9.70 4.04 -10.37
CA ILE A 135 -9.29 4.82 -11.53
C ILE A 135 -7.75 4.88 -11.51
N PRO A 136 -7.07 4.41 -12.58
CA PRO A 136 -5.61 4.43 -12.62
C PRO A 136 -5.06 5.85 -12.65
N ALA A 137 -4.02 6.14 -11.87
CA ALA A 137 -3.36 7.47 -11.85
C ALA A 137 -2.83 7.89 -13.22
N SER A 138 -2.47 6.92 -14.10
CA SER A 138 -2.01 7.17 -15.47
C SER A 138 -3.06 7.85 -16.37
N THR A 139 -4.33 7.86 -15.97
CA THR A 139 -5.42 8.54 -16.70
C THR A 139 -5.42 10.06 -16.52
N GLY A 140 -4.69 10.58 -15.54
CA GLY A 140 -4.71 11.98 -15.15
C GLY A 140 -6.01 12.42 -14.47
N ILE A 141 -6.87 11.48 -14.09
CA ILE A 141 -8.08 11.73 -13.28
C ILE A 141 -7.68 11.61 -11.82
N THR A 142 -7.88 12.68 -11.05
CA THR A 142 -7.39 12.77 -9.66
C THR A 142 -8.54 12.94 -8.67
N PRO A 143 -8.54 12.22 -7.54
CA PRO A 143 -9.43 12.47 -6.44
C PRO A 143 -9.21 13.86 -5.84
N PHE A 144 -10.31 14.47 -5.36
CA PHE A 144 -10.23 15.76 -4.69
C PHE A 144 -9.89 15.61 -3.21
N PRO A 145 -9.00 16.46 -2.67
CA PRO A 145 -8.91 16.64 -1.24
C PRO A 145 -10.19 17.31 -0.72
N TYR A 146 -10.56 17.03 0.52
CA TYR A 146 -11.59 17.82 1.21
C TYR A 146 -10.99 19.10 1.78
N LEU A 147 -11.80 20.16 1.88
CA LEU A 147 -11.38 21.40 2.52
C LEU A 147 -11.16 21.14 4.03
N ASN A 148 -9.91 21.10 4.45
CA ASN A 148 -9.58 20.85 5.85
C ASN A 148 -9.58 22.15 6.65
N LEU A 149 -10.59 22.33 7.48
CA LEU A 149 -10.78 23.46 8.39
C LEU A 149 -10.52 23.09 9.85
N MET A 150 -9.76 22.01 10.10
CA MET A 150 -9.46 21.55 11.46
C MET A 150 -8.52 22.51 12.16
N THR A 151 -8.97 23.05 13.29
CA THR A 151 -8.19 23.88 14.20
C THR A 151 -8.30 23.29 15.61
N ASN A 152 -7.17 22.95 16.23
CA ASN A 152 -7.11 22.35 17.57
C ASN A 152 -8.03 21.13 17.77
N GLY A 153 -8.16 20.28 16.72
CA GLY A 153 -8.92 19.03 16.79
C GLY A 153 -10.42 19.17 16.53
N ALA A 154 -10.92 20.37 16.18
CA ALA A 154 -12.29 20.63 15.79
C ALA A 154 -12.35 21.35 14.44
N VAL A 155 -13.48 21.20 13.71
CA VAL A 155 -13.72 21.93 12.47
C VAL A 155 -14.06 23.38 12.82
N ASP A 156 -13.24 24.34 12.37
CA ASP A 156 -13.52 25.76 12.48
C ASP A 156 -14.31 26.24 11.26
N GLU A 157 -15.62 26.20 11.36
CA GLU A 157 -16.54 26.57 10.29
C GLU A 157 -16.47 28.06 9.89
N SER A 158 -15.93 28.92 10.77
CA SER A 158 -15.81 30.35 10.48
C SER A 158 -14.82 30.62 9.34
N LEU A 159 -13.84 29.74 9.17
CA LEU A 159 -12.85 29.82 8.09
C LEU A 159 -13.46 29.62 6.70
N TYR A 160 -14.63 28.99 6.59
CA TYR A 160 -15.30 28.76 5.31
C TYR A 160 -15.57 30.07 4.57
N SER A 161 -15.91 31.13 5.28
CA SER A 161 -16.22 32.44 4.70
C SER A 161 -15.06 33.12 3.95
N SER A 162 -13.82 32.60 4.10
CA SER A 162 -12.62 33.18 3.47
C SER A 162 -12.32 32.62 2.08
N TYR A 163 -13.07 31.62 1.61
CA TYR A 163 -12.80 30.95 0.34
C TYR A 163 -13.71 31.46 -0.79
N ALA A 164 -13.19 31.44 -2.01
CA ALA A 164 -13.98 31.51 -3.22
C ALA A 164 -14.43 30.10 -3.64
N LEU A 165 -15.59 29.99 -4.29
CA LEU A 165 -16.15 28.71 -4.67
C LEU A 165 -16.22 28.53 -6.19
N THR A 166 -15.95 27.30 -6.64
CA THR A 166 -16.32 26.80 -7.98
C THR A 166 -17.44 25.79 -7.79
N ILE A 167 -18.56 26.03 -8.42
CA ILE A 167 -19.84 25.35 -8.19
C ILE A 167 -20.25 24.65 -9.47
N PHE A 168 -20.40 23.32 -9.40
CA PHE A 168 -20.84 22.49 -10.52
C PHE A 168 -22.34 22.28 -10.45
N GLY A 169 -22.98 22.16 -11.58
CA GLY A 169 -24.39 21.83 -11.69
C GLY A 169 -24.66 20.88 -12.84
N MET A 170 -25.91 20.49 -12.99
CA MET A 170 -26.34 19.61 -14.06
C MET A 170 -25.95 20.14 -15.44
N GLN A 171 -25.88 19.25 -16.43
CA GLN A 171 -25.42 19.54 -17.78
C GLN A 171 -23.96 20.06 -17.84
N ALA A 172 -23.17 19.75 -16.81
CA ALA A 172 -21.77 20.17 -16.68
C ALA A 172 -21.57 21.70 -16.72
N LYS A 173 -22.52 22.47 -16.23
CA LYS A 173 -22.38 23.93 -16.03
C LYS A 173 -21.54 24.22 -14.80
N VAL A 174 -20.79 25.32 -14.83
CA VAL A 174 -19.90 25.73 -13.74
C VAL A 174 -20.00 27.23 -13.51
N GLY A 175 -20.38 27.58 -12.28
CA GLY A 175 -20.45 28.95 -11.79
C GLY A 175 -19.53 29.19 -10.60
N SER A 176 -19.59 30.40 -10.04
CA SER A 176 -18.85 30.80 -8.84
C SER A 176 -19.78 31.21 -7.71
N GLY A 177 -19.26 31.14 -6.46
CA GLY A 177 -19.92 31.65 -5.27
C GLY A 177 -18.89 32.35 -4.38
N ASN A 178 -19.02 33.66 -4.27
CA ASN A 178 -18.11 34.49 -3.47
C ASN A 178 -18.87 35.33 -2.42
N TYR A 179 -20.20 35.17 -2.36
CA TYR A 179 -21.00 36.09 -1.59
C TYR A 179 -21.63 35.40 -0.38
N THR A 180 -21.37 35.94 0.78
CA THR A 180 -21.89 35.50 2.09
C THR A 180 -21.84 33.96 2.27
N LEU A 181 -20.72 33.46 2.70
CA LEU A 181 -20.52 32.05 2.98
C LEU A 181 -20.64 31.80 4.49
N PHE A 182 -21.42 30.80 4.89
CA PHE A 182 -21.53 30.38 6.29
C PHE A 182 -21.91 28.90 6.39
N VAL A 183 -21.78 28.33 7.58
CA VAL A 183 -22.19 26.94 7.87
C VAL A 183 -23.34 26.96 8.89
N THR A 184 -24.35 26.15 8.67
CA THR A 184 -25.52 26.03 9.54
C THR A 184 -26.07 24.61 9.56
N PRO A 185 -26.73 24.14 10.64
CA PRO A 185 -27.53 22.92 10.57
C PRO A 185 -28.77 23.18 9.69
N ASP A 186 -29.23 22.13 9.00
CA ASP A 186 -30.46 22.16 8.19
C ASP A 186 -31.77 22.17 9.02
N GLY A 187 -31.62 22.03 10.33
CA GLY A 187 -32.72 21.84 11.26
C GLY A 187 -33.11 20.37 11.50
N PHE A 188 -32.44 19.44 10.84
CA PHE A 188 -32.62 17.99 10.99
C PHE A 188 -31.28 17.30 11.38
N THR A 189 -30.65 16.62 10.46
CA THR A 189 -29.47 15.76 10.73
C THR A 189 -28.23 16.15 9.95
N THR A 190 -28.38 17.06 8.96
CA THR A 190 -27.31 17.43 8.04
C THR A 190 -26.73 18.82 8.38
N ARG A 191 -25.40 18.90 8.45
CA ARG A 191 -24.66 20.16 8.52
C ARG A 191 -24.46 20.70 7.12
N THR A 192 -24.79 21.96 6.88
CA THR A 192 -24.79 22.55 5.54
C THR A 192 -23.86 23.73 5.42
N ALA A 193 -23.13 23.80 4.31
CA ALA A 193 -22.46 24.99 3.84
C ALA A 193 -23.42 25.80 2.95
N VAL A 194 -23.49 27.08 3.18
CA VAL A 194 -24.42 27.98 2.48
C VAL A 194 -23.63 28.99 1.68
N PHE A 195 -24.07 29.22 0.45
CA PHE A 195 -23.66 30.37 -0.34
C PHE A 195 -24.90 31.11 -0.84
N GLN A 196 -24.77 32.43 -0.87
CA GLN A 196 -25.88 33.32 -1.28
C GLN A 196 -25.63 33.83 -2.69
N TYR A 197 -26.72 34.07 -3.39
CA TYR A 197 -26.76 34.82 -4.63
C TYR A 197 -27.80 35.96 -4.52
N THR A 198 -27.46 37.13 -5.02
CA THR A 198 -28.37 38.25 -5.12
C THR A 198 -28.21 38.95 -6.46
N ASN A 199 -29.31 39.47 -7.02
CA ASN A 199 -29.25 40.21 -8.26
C ASN A 199 -28.57 41.58 -8.12
N ALA A 200 -28.46 42.12 -6.89
CA ALA A 200 -27.90 43.43 -6.63
C ALA A 200 -26.36 43.46 -6.65
N PHE A 201 -25.70 42.35 -6.31
CA PHE A 201 -24.24 42.27 -6.15
C PHE A 201 -23.69 40.97 -6.74
N GLY A 202 -22.41 40.97 -7.10
CA GLY A 202 -21.68 39.79 -7.51
C GLY A 202 -21.09 39.89 -8.91
N GLY A 203 -20.27 38.90 -9.25
CA GLY A 203 -19.59 38.79 -10.53
C GLY A 203 -20.44 38.15 -11.61
N GLN A 204 -19.96 38.20 -12.85
CA GLN A 204 -20.66 37.62 -14.00
C GLN A 204 -20.82 36.09 -13.92
N ASP A 205 -19.95 35.42 -13.15
CA ASP A 205 -19.91 33.97 -12.99
C ASP A 205 -20.72 33.49 -11.77
N ASP A 206 -21.27 34.43 -10.96
CA ASP A 206 -22.01 34.05 -9.75
C ASP A 206 -23.30 33.33 -10.09
N CYS A 207 -23.61 32.32 -9.30
CA CYS A 207 -24.68 31.39 -9.55
C CYS A 207 -25.45 31.00 -8.28
N TYR A 208 -26.60 30.34 -8.49
CA TYR A 208 -27.33 29.60 -7.49
C TYR A 208 -27.83 28.28 -8.06
N VAL A 209 -28.06 27.30 -7.17
CA VAL A 209 -28.51 25.96 -7.54
C VAL A 209 -30.03 25.95 -7.82
N GLU A 210 -30.43 25.04 -8.69
CA GLU A 210 -31.83 24.79 -9.07
C GLU A 210 -32.18 23.31 -8.90
N ASP A 211 -33.45 22.98 -9.03
CA ASP A 211 -33.91 21.59 -9.04
C ASP A 211 -33.19 20.76 -10.11
N GLY A 212 -32.57 19.65 -9.68
CA GLY A 212 -31.79 18.77 -10.53
C GLY A 212 -30.28 18.96 -10.44
N ASP A 213 -29.79 20.03 -9.79
CA ASP A 213 -28.36 20.17 -9.47
C ASP A 213 -27.94 19.32 -8.28
N SER A 214 -28.89 18.68 -7.58
CA SER A 214 -28.67 17.84 -6.39
C SER A 214 -27.49 16.91 -6.52
N GLY A 215 -26.62 16.91 -5.51
CA GLY A 215 -25.42 16.08 -5.43
C GLY A 215 -24.24 16.58 -6.23
N SER A 216 -24.40 17.58 -7.10
CA SER A 216 -23.27 18.21 -7.80
C SER A 216 -22.32 18.88 -6.79
N PRO A 217 -21.00 18.82 -7.03
CA PRO A 217 -20.03 19.26 -6.02
C PRO A 217 -19.74 20.76 -6.07
N THR A 218 -19.45 21.30 -4.88
CA THR A 218 -18.86 22.62 -4.68
C THR A 218 -17.44 22.46 -4.17
N PHE A 219 -16.53 23.24 -4.75
CA PHE A 219 -15.12 23.26 -4.38
C PHE A 219 -14.70 24.64 -3.88
N ALA A 220 -13.91 24.66 -2.81
CA ALA A 220 -13.13 25.83 -2.45
C ALA A 220 -11.98 26.02 -3.43
N THR A 221 -11.73 27.29 -3.76
CA THR A 221 -10.59 27.72 -4.57
C THR A 221 -9.85 28.83 -3.84
N GLY A 222 -8.60 29.04 -4.17
CA GLY A 222 -7.81 30.09 -3.54
C GLY A 222 -6.32 29.79 -3.57
N ASN A 223 -5.58 30.57 -2.78
CA ASN A 223 -4.14 30.46 -2.64
C ASN A 223 -3.75 30.51 -1.15
N THR A 224 -4.48 29.81 -0.30
CA THR A 224 -4.15 29.73 1.12
C THR A 224 -2.90 28.86 1.29
N ALA A 225 -1.86 29.41 1.92
CA ALA A 225 -0.60 28.72 2.13
C ALA A 225 -0.82 27.35 2.79
N GLY A 226 -0.20 26.33 2.24
CA GLY A 226 -0.27 24.94 2.73
C GLY A 226 -1.49 24.16 2.28
N HIS A 227 -2.47 24.75 1.59
CA HIS A 227 -3.63 24.03 1.05
C HIS A 227 -3.47 23.73 -0.44
N LYS A 228 -3.97 22.57 -0.87
CA LYS A 228 -4.10 22.18 -2.28
C LYS A 228 -5.53 22.43 -2.74
N PHE A 229 -5.68 23.10 -3.87
CA PHE A 229 -6.96 23.42 -4.48
C PHE A 229 -7.06 22.83 -5.89
N PRO A 230 -8.28 22.52 -6.39
CA PRO A 230 -9.58 22.66 -5.71
C PRO A 230 -9.76 21.66 -4.56
N ALA A 231 -10.46 22.07 -3.51
CA ALA A 231 -10.79 21.24 -2.37
C ALA A 231 -12.31 21.11 -2.20
N LEU A 232 -12.80 19.87 -2.05
CA LEU A 232 -14.23 19.59 -1.91
C LEU A 232 -14.78 20.23 -0.63
N VAL A 233 -15.82 21.03 -0.77
CA VAL A 233 -16.57 21.67 0.32
C VAL A 233 -17.85 20.92 0.60
N GLY A 234 -18.66 20.70 -0.44
CA GLY A 234 -20.01 20.20 -0.26
C GLY A 234 -20.61 19.60 -1.53
N LEU A 235 -21.83 19.11 -1.36
CA LEU A 235 -22.65 18.49 -2.39
C LEU A 235 -24.04 19.10 -2.31
N HIS A 236 -24.62 19.59 -3.40
CA HIS A 236 -25.89 20.31 -3.41
C HIS A 236 -27.01 19.49 -2.77
N TYR A 237 -27.67 20.10 -1.78
CA TYR A 237 -28.66 19.44 -0.95
C TYR A 237 -30.03 20.15 -0.99
N LEU A 238 -30.05 21.41 -0.64
CA LEU A 238 -31.27 22.20 -0.54
C LEU A 238 -31.10 23.57 -1.21
N MET A 239 -32.22 24.20 -1.51
CA MET A 239 -32.25 25.60 -1.90
C MET A 239 -33.31 26.35 -1.10
N GLY A 240 -33.07 27.64 -0.93
CA GLY A 240 -34.00 28.56 -0.31
C GLY A 240 -34.07 29.86 -1.10
N GLN A 241 -35.23 30.53 -1.08
CA GLN A 241 -35.41 31.77 -1.78
C GLN A 241 -36.15 32.77 -0.91
N THR A 242 -35.68 34.01 -0.96
CA THR A 242 -36.40 35.20 -0.53
C THR A 242 -36.72 36.06 -1.75
N THR A 243 -37.43 37.16 -1.57
CA THR A 243 -37.74 38.07 -2.68
C THR A 243 -36.51 38.70 -3.35
N ALA A 244 -35.36 38.70 -2.71
CA ALA A 244 -34.14 39.36 -3.20
C ALA A 244 -32.91 38.46 -3.24
N THR A 245 -32.98 37.27 -2.65
CA THR A 245 -31.77 36.42 -2.43
C THR A 245 -32.10 34.95 -2.63
N HIS A 246 -31.25 34.24 -3.36
CA HIS A 246 -31.24 32.79 -3.41
C HIS A 246 -30.19 32.27 -2.44
N LEU A 247 -30.56 31.24 -1.69
CA LEU A 247 -29.68 30.50 -0.78
C LEU A 247 -29.50 29.10 -1.34
N SER A 248 -28.26 28.71 -1.55
CA SER A 248 -27.88 27.35 -1.93
C SER A 248 -27.21 26.67 -0.74
N PHE A 249 -27.68 25.48 -0.42
CA PHE A 249 -27.20 24.69 0.72
C PHE A 249 -26.54 23.41 0.22
N ASP A 250 -25.32 23.21 0.62
CA ASP A 250 -24.57 21.99 0.34
C ASP A 250 -24.40 21.18 1.61
N THR A 251 -24.51 19.86 1.54
CA THR A 251 -24.02 18.99 2.62
C THR A 251 -22.56 19.30 2.89
N PHE A 252 -22.21 19.80 4.08
CA PHE A 252 -20.86 20.26 4.41
C PHE A 252 -19.93 19.10 4.70
N VAL A 253 -19.23 18.60 3.68
CA VAL A 253 -18.40 17.41 3.73
C VAL A 253 -17.34 17.43 4.85
N PRO A 254 -16.63 18.56 5.15
CA PRO A 254 -15.64 18.61 6.22
C PRO A 254 -16.14 18.17 7.60
N THR A 255 -17.43 18.31 7.89
CA THR A 255 -18.03 17.85 9.16
C THR A 255 -18.05 16.33 9.29
N TYR A 256 -18.10 15.57 8.18
CA TYR A 256 -18.32 14.12 8.14
C TYR A 256 -17.06 13.32 7.80
N ILE A 257 -15.88 13.91 7.95
CA ILE A 257 -14.62 13.26 7.56
C ILE A 257 -14.30 12.05 8.43
N THR A 258 -14.62 12.09 9.72
CA THR A 258 -14.39 10.97 10.64
C THR A 258 -15.20 9.75 10.22
N GLU A 259 -16.49 9.92 9.98
CA GLU A 259 -17.43 8.86 9.60
C GLU A 259 -17.14 8.35 8.17
N SER A 260 -16.85 9.26 7.24
CA SER A 260 -16.44 8.91 5.87
C SER A 260 -15.15 8.09 5.87
N ASN A 261 -14.16 8.47 6.65
CA ASN A 261 -12.89 7.74 6.74
C ASN A 261 -13.05 6.40 7.48
N ALA A 262 -13.97 6.29 8.46
CA ALA A 262 -14.29 5.02 9.10
C ALA A 262 -14.86 4.02 8.08
N PHE A 263 -15.74 4.47 7.18
CA PHE A 263 -16.25 3.65 6.09
C PHE A 263 -15.14 3.26 5.08
N LEU A 264 -14.36 4.24 4.62
CA LEU A 264 -13.33 4.05 3.59
C LEU A 264 -12.17 3.17 4.06
N LYS A 265 -11.93 3.08 5.38
CA LYS A 265 -10.83 2.31 5.96
C LYS A 265 -10.85 0.84 5.54
N SER A 266 -12.03 0.23 5.45
CA SER A 266 -12.20 -1.18 5.05
C SER A 266 -11.68 -1.50 3.65
N SER A 267 -11.62 -0.50 2.78
CA SER A 267 -11.05 -0.61 1.42
C SER A 267 -9.63 -0.04 1.32
N GLY A 268 -9.00 0.28 2.45
CA GLY A 268 -7.64 0.81 2.53
C GLY A 268 -7.51 2.26 2.03
N TYR A 269 -8.61 3.04 2.05
CA TYR A 269 -8.63 4.44 1.63
C TYR A 269 -8.99 5.40 2.76
N ARG A 270 -8.70 6.67 2.55
CA ARG A 270 -9.25 7.82 3.27
C ARG A 270 -9.44 9.01 2.35
N MET A 271 -10.23 9.98 2.75
CA MET A 271 -10.25 11.29 2.10
C MET A 271 -8.96 12.06 2.42
N ILE A 272 -8.41 12.72 1.41
CA ILE A 272 -7.16 13.48 1.52
C ILE A 272 -7.48 14.87 2.07
N PRO A 273 -6.84 15.35 3.15
CA PRO A 273 -7.01 16.75 3.58
C PRO A 273 -6.32 17.71 2.59
N SER A 274 -6.92 18.88 2.36
CA SER A 274 -6.35 19.89 1.46
C SER A 274 -4.95 20.37 1.88
N ASN A 275 -4.64 20.29 3.17
CA ASN A 275 -3.34 20.63 3.75
C ASN A 275 -2.48 19.40 4.08
N ALA A 276 -2.62 18.31 3.33
CA ALA A 276 -1.77 17.12 3.50
C ALA A 276 -0.28 17.49 3.44
N SER A 277 0.45 17.14 4.49
CA SER A 277 1.88 17.41 4.59
C SER A 277 2.69 16.43 3.76
N SER A 278 3.87 16.86 3.29
CA SER A 278 4.86 15.96 2.73
C SER A 278 5.38 14.99 3.79
N VAL A 279 5.56 13.74 3.42
CA VAL A 279 6.09 12.68 4.31
C VAL A 279 7.29 12.02 3.66
N THR A 280 8.08 11.30 4.47
CA THR A 280 9.19 10.47 4.01
C THR A 280 8.87 9.02 4.32
N LEU A 281 8.79 8.20 3.27
CA LEU A 281 8.55 6.76 3.38
C LEU A 281 9.81 5.98 3.04
N SER A 282 10.10 4.94 3.82
CA SER A 282 11.19 4.00 3.56
C SER A 282 10.74 2.56 3.78
N VAL A 283 11.40 1.61 3.11
CA VAL A 283 11.18 0.17 3.34
C VAL A 283 12.46 -0.44 3.86
N SER A 284 12.35 -1.22 4.92
CA SER A 284 13.43 -2.06 5.46
C SER A 284 13.01 -3.52 5.47
N ALA A 285 13.98 -4.42 5.60
CA ALA A 285 13.73 -5.85 5.70
C ALA A 285 14.47 -6.44 6.91
N THR A 286 13.79 -7.38 7.58
CA THR A 286 14.39 -8.27 8.58
C THR A 286 14.04 -9.71 8.23
N THR A 287 14.99 -10.62 8.38
CA THR A 287 14.85 -12.01 7.94
C THR A 287 14.73 -12.98 9.12
N THR A 288 13.99 -14.06 8.91
CA THR A 288 13.87 -15.18 9.84
C THR A 288 14.02 -16.50 9.07
N PRO A 289 15.05 -17.30 9.32
CA PRO A 289 16.18 -17.01 10.23
C PRO A 289 17.00 -15.78 9.82
N THR A 290 17.84 -15.26 10.69
CA THR A 290 18.66 -14.04 10.42
C THR A 290 19.53 -14.19 9.18
N THR A 291 19.98 -15.40 8.87
CA THR A 291 20.66 -15.74 7.61
C THR A 291 19.73 -16.62 6.77
N LEU A 292 19.23 -16.08 5.67
CA LEU A 292 18.48 -16.84 4.68
C LEU A 292 19.46 -17.73 3.88
N ARG A 293 19.03 -18.93 3.54
CA ARG A 293 19.85 -19.89 2.78
C ARG A 293 19.12 -20.38 1.54
N GLN A 294 19.86 -20.57 0.46
CA GLN A 294 19.37 -21.15 -0.79
C GLN A 294 18.70 -22.51 -0.54
N ALA A 295 17.66 -22.82 -1.30
CA ALA A 295 16.88 -24.06 -1.23
C ALA A 295 16.23 -24.39 0.14
N ASN A 296 16.36 -23.53 1.14
CA ASN A 296 15.70 -23.67 2.44
C ASN A 296 14.42 -22.81 2.52
N ALA A 297 13.56 -23.10 3.48
CA ALA A 297 12.47 -22.23 3.83
C ALA A 297 12.98 -20.96 4.53
N GLY A 298 12.23 -19.88 4.41
CA GLY A 298 12.58 -18.64 5.09
C GLY A 298 11.48 -17.59 4.99
N SER A 299 11.58 -16.57 5.81
CA SER A 299 10.68 -15.45 5.75
C SER A 299 11.39 -14.10 5.89
N THR A 300 10.77 -13.07 5.37
CA THR A 300 11.25 -11.70 5.48
C THR A 300 10.10 -10.78 5.87
N THR A 301 10.30 -10.02 6.93
CA THR A 301 9.40 -8.94 7.31
C THR A 301 9.85 -7.67 6.59
N LEU A 302 9.00 -7.17 5.69
CA LEU A 302 9.18 -5.91 4.99
C LEU A 302 8.39 -4.84 5.75
N SER A 303 9.07 -3.82 6.27
CA SER A 303 8.48 -2.76 7.08
C SER A 303 8.49 -1.45 6.33
N LEU A 304 7.30 -0.92 6.02
CA LEU A 304 7.12 0.43 5.49
C LEU A 304 7.06 1.40 6.66
N ALA A 305 7.98 2.34 6.73
CA ALA A 305 8.09 3.34 7.78
C ALA A 305 7.74 4.74 7.26
N ASN A 306 6.97 5.48 8.04
CA ASN A 306 6.80 6.93 7.95
C ASN A 306 7.69 7.58 9.02
N SER A 307 8.80 8.19 8.61
CA SER A 307 9.77 8.79 9.52
C SER A 307 9.46 10.24 9.89
N THR A 308 8.35 10.81 9.38
CA THR A 308 7.97 12.20 9.66
C THR A 308 7.02 12.32 10.83
N ALA A 309 6.90 13.53 11.38
CA ALA A 309 5.94 13.87 12.43
C ALA A 309 4.50 14.04 11.91
N ALA A 310 4.25 13.89 10.59
CA ALA A 310 2.94 14.02 9.99
C ALA A 310 2.33 12.63 9.69
N LEU A 311 1.03 12.48 9.94
CA LEU A 311 0.25 11.33 9.52
C LEU A 311 0.08 11.36 8.00
N THR A 312 0.19 10.21 7.34
CA THR A 312 -0.14 10.03 5.93
C THR A 312 -1.22 8.96 5.73
N GLY A 313 -1.81 8.92 4.56
CA GLY A 313 -2.81 7.91 4.19
C GLY A 313 -2.84 7.62 2.70
N ASN A 314 -3.85 6.84 2.27
CA ASN A 314 -3.89 6.27 0.93
C ASN A 314 -2.56 5.61 0.55
N VAL A 315 -1.93 4.99 1.56
CA VAL A 315 -0.64 4.35 1.41
C VAL A 315 -0.79 3.16 0.48
N ARG A 316 0.05 3.11 -0.54
CA ARG A 316 0.12 1.98 -1.48
C ARG A 316 1.55 1.49 -1.56
N LEU A 317 1.74 0.21 -1.29
CA LEU A 317 3.02 -0.48 -1.37
C LEU A 317 2.94 -1.56 -2.45
N THR A 318 3.71 -1.39 -3.50
CA THR A 318 3.87 -2.42 -4.53
C THR A 318 5.20 -3.12 -4.33
N LEU A 319 5.16 -4.44 -4.16
CA LEU A 319 6.31 -5.30 -4.01
C LEU A 319 6.46 -6.13 -5.28
N SER A 320 7.60 -6.02 -5.96
CA SER A 320 7.89 -6.81 -7.15
C SER A 320 9.14 -7.66 -6.93
N PHE A 321 9.02 -8.94 -7.26
CA PHE A 321 10.05 -9.98 -7.10
C PHE A 321 10.51 -10.45 -8.47
N PRO A 322 11.78 -10.85 -8.63
CA PRO A 322 12.24 -11.51 -9.84
C PRO A 322 11.46 -12.81 -10.10
N SER A 323 11.31 -13.16 -11.37
CA SER A 323 10.71 -14.44 -11.75
C SER A 323 11.46 -15.61 -11.09
N GLY A 324 10.73 -16.56 -10.51
CA GLY A 324 11.29 -17.71 -9.78
C GLY A 324 11.84 -17.38 -8.38
N SER A 325 11.70 -16.12 -7.91
CA SER A 325 12.16 -15.71 -6.57
C SER A 325 11.05 -15.11 -5.71
N ALA A 326 9.80 -15.16 -6.18
CA ALA A 326 8.67 -14.65 -5.42
C ALA A 326 8.34 -15.54 -4.21
N PRO A 327 7.83 -14.96 -3.11
CA PRO A 327 7.39 -15.74 -1.95
C PRO A 327 6.16 -16.59 -2.28
N ALA A 328 6.00 -17.69 -1.57
CA ALA A 328 4.83 -18.55 -1.66
C ALA A 328 3.57 -17.85 -1.10
N SER A 329 3.76 -16.99 -0.11
CA SER A 329 2.70 -16.16 0.45
C SER A 329 3.24 -14.83 0.96
N LEU A 330 2.34 -13.84 1.01
CA LEU A 330 2.60 -12.56 1.63
C LEU A 330 1.49 -12.27 2.63
N THR A 331 1.86 -12.13 3.90
CA THR A 331 0.91 -11.98 5.01
C THR A 331 1.07 -10.59 5.62
N PRO A 332 0.04 -9.72 5.58
CA PRO A 332 0.02 -8.48 6.32
C PRO A 332 0.16 -8.70 7.83
N SER A 333 0.86 -7.82 8.52
CA SER A 333 1.07 -7.91 9.98
C SER A 333 -0.14 -7.49 10.80
N ASP A 334 -1.06 -6.75 10.19
CA ASP A 334 -2.29 -6.27 10.83
C ASP A 334 -3.45 -6.16 9.82
N ALA A 335 -4.68 -6.01 10.34
CA ALA A 335 -5.91 -5.96 9.55
C ALA A 335 -6.13 -4.63 8.80
N ASP A 336 -5.30 -3.63 9.00
CA ASP A 336 -5.40 -2.34 8.30
C ASP A 336 -4.83 -2.41 6.87
N TRP A 337 -4.07 -3.46 6.54
CA TRP A 337 -3.63 -3.73 5.19
C TRP A 337 -4.71 -4.42 4.35
N VAL A 338 -4.93 -3.92 3.16
CA VAL A 338 -5.81 -4.51 2.15
C VAL A 338 -4.97 -4.93 0.95
N VAL A 339 -5.07 -6.19 0.53
CA VAL A 339 -4.44 -6.66 -0.70
C VAL A 339 -5.30 -6.19 -1.88
N GLU A 340 -4.78 -5.24 -2.66
CA GLU A 340 -5.44 -4.70 -3.84
C GLU A 340 -5.39 -5.69 -5.00
N SER A 341 -4.22 -6.27 -5.21
CA SER A 341 -4.00 -7.30 -6.25
C SER A 341 -2.75 -8.10 -5.96
N SER A 342 -2.69 -9.32 -6.50
CA SER A 342 -1.50 -10.15 -6.48
C SER A 342 -1.36 -10.91 -7.79
N THR A 343 -0.11 -11.04 -8.23
CA THR A 343 0.33 -11.90 -9.34
C THR A 343 1.46 -12.80 -8.83
N PRO A 344 1.94 -13.77 -9.59
CA PRO A 344 3.08 -14.59 -9.17
C PRO A 344 4.33 -13.80 -8.78
N THR A 345 4.52 -12.60 -9.30
CA THR A 345 5.73 -11.80 -9.04
C THR A 345 5.48 -10.43 -8.43
N THR A 346 4.22 -10.01 -8.29
CA THR A 346 3.91 -8.65 -7.82
C THR A 346 2.73 -8.66 -6.85
N TRP A 347 2.88 -7.96 -5.75
CA TRP A 347 1.84 -7.74 -4.75
C TRP A 347 1.60 -6.25 -4.59
N VAL A 348 0.34 -5.85 -4.59
CA VAL A 348 -0.08 -4.48 -4.34
C VAL A 348 -0.91 -4.45 -3.07
N LEU A 349 -0.44 -3.73 -2.08
CA LEU A 349 -1.10 -3.58 -0.79
C LEU A 349 -1.48 -2.13 -0.57
N ARG A 350 -2.59 -1.92 0.12
CA ARG A 350 -3.10 -0.59 0.46
C ARG A 350 -3.41 -0.50 1.94
N ARG A 351 -3.22 0.70 2.48
CA ARG A 351 -3.54 1.02 3.87
C ARG A 351 -4.13 2.43 3.95
N ALA A 352 -5.23 2.59 4.67
CA ALA A 352 -5.91 3.87 4.77
C ALA A 352 -5.05 4.95 5.44
N THR A 353 -4.31 4.59 6.49
CA THR A 353 -3.48 5.52 7.26
C THR A 353 -2.20 4.88 7.73
N LEU A 354 -1.14 5.68 7.83
CA LEU A 354 0.11 5.35 8.52
C LEU A 354 0.46 6.53 9.44
N ALA A 355 0.49 6.26 10.73
CA ALA A 355 0.69 7.30 11.75
C ALA A 355 2.07 7.97 11.63
N ALA A 356 2.19 9.15 12.23
CA ALA A 356 3.48 9.83 12.38
C ALA A 356 4.50 8.94 13.11
N SER A 357 5.74 8.95 12.65
CA SER A 357 6.85 8.21 13.26
C SER A 357 6.54 6.73 13.55
N SER A 358 5.80 6.08 12.63
CA SER A 358 5.37 4.68 12.79
C SER A 358 5.72 3.84 11.57
N SER A 359 5.55 2.52 11.71
CA SER A 359 5.72 1.57 10.62
C SER A 359 4.58 0.56 10.57
N ALA A 360 4.39 -0.03 9.39
CA ALA A 360 3.49 -1.14 9.16
C ALA A 360 4.19 -2.18 8.28
N SER A 361 3.99 -3.47 8.59
CA SER A 361 4.81 -4.52 8.01
C SER A 361 3.98 -5.55 7.25
N VAL A 362 4.65 -6.27 6.37
CA VAL A 362 4.14 -7.47 5.71
C VAL A 362 5.22 -8.55 5.74
N VAL A 363 4.83 -9.81 5.89
CA VAL A 363 5.74 -10.93 5.95
C VAL A 363 5.67 -11.71 4.64
N ALA A 364 6.78 -11.78 3.93
CA ALA A 364 6.96 -12.62 2.75
C ALA A 364 7.53 -13.97 3.19
N ASN A 365 6.86 -15.07 2.83
CA ASN A 365 7.23 -16.43 3.23
C ASN A 365 7.60 -17.25 2.00
N TRP A 366 8.77 -17.88 2.05
CA TRP A 366 9.24 -18.86 1.07
C TRP A 366 9.21 -20.24 1.68
N THR A 367 8.59 -21.19 1.00
CA THR A 367 8.74 -22.63 1.30
C THR A 367 10.10 -23.14 0.85
N THR A 368 10.62 -22.55 -0.23
CA THR A 368 11.94 -22.85 -0.77
C THR A 368 12.51 -21.58 -1.39
N LEU A 369 13.64 -21.11 -0.89
CA LEU A 369 14.36 -19.97 -1.43
C LEU A 369 15.09 -20.36 -2.73
N PRO A 370 15.24 -19.43 -3.71
CA PRO A 370 15.88 -19.73 -4.98
C PRO A 370 17.38 -20.02 -4.82
N LEU A 371 17.95 -20.68 -5.82
CA LEU A 371 19.40 -20.97 -5.92
C LEU A 371 20.21 -19.76 -6.42
N THR A 372 19.88 -18.56 -5.95
CA THR A 372 20.57 -17.32 -6.28
C THR A 372 21.26 -16.74 -5.05
N ALA A 373 22.32 -15.97 -5.24
CA ALA A 373 23.02 -15.33 -4.12
C ALA A 373 22.20 -14.21 -3.45
N SER A 374 21.18 -13.69 -4.14
CA SER A 374 20.34 -12.62 -3.61
C SER A 374 18.98 -12.54 -4.30
N ILE A 375 18.02 -11.93 -3.61
CA ILE A 375 16.69 -11.57 -4.14
C ILE A 375 16.55 -10.06 -4.04
N PRO A 376 16.62 -9.31 -5.14
CA PRO A 376 16.29 -7.88 -5.16
C PRO A 376 14.77 -7.72 -5.20
N ILE A 377 14.20 -7.09 -4.17
CA ILE A 377 12.78 -6.77 -4.07
C ILE A 377 12.61 -5.29 -4.43
N THR A 378 11.87 -5.03 -5.50
CA THR A 378 11.54 -3.64 -5.88
C THR A 378 10.30 -3.20 -5.12
N CYS A 379 10.43 -2.16 -4.31
CA CYS A 379 9.37 -1.60 -3.47
C CYS A 379 8.97 -0.22 -3.98
N THR A 380 7.80 -0.09 -4.59
CA THR A 380 7.24 1.21 -4.97
C THR A 380 6.28 1.67 -3.88
N LYS A 381 6.50 2.87 -3.36
CA LYS A 381 5.78 3.48 -2.24
C LYS A 381 5.06 4.73 -2.71
N GLU A 382 3.81 4.89 -2.36
CA GLU A 382 3.00 6.10 -2.63
C GLU A 382 2.04 6.36 -1.47
N SER A 383 1.72 7.62 -1.24
CA SER A 383 0.69 8.05 -0.29
C SER A 383 0.21 9.46 -0.60
N ASP A 384 -0.84 9.93 0.09
CA ASP A 384 -1.17 11.35 0.08
C ASP A 384 0.03 12.17 0.63
N GLY A 385 0.38 13.24 -0.04
CA GLY A 385 1.55 14.06 0.29
C GLY A 385 2.92 13.47 -0.09
N TYR A 386 2.96 12.30 -0.76
CA TYR A 386 4.19 11.66 -1.19
C TYR A 386 4.06 11.10 -2.61
N ALA A 387 4.85 11.62 -3.53
CA ALA A 387 4.88 11.10 -4.90
C ALA A 387 5.42 9.66 -4.92
N ALA A 388 4.96 8.87 -5.88
CA ALA A 388 5.43 7.51 -6.05
C ALA A 388 6.96 7.45 -6.18
N ALA A 389 7.60 6.63 -5.35
CA ALA A 389 9.03 6.43 -5.35
C ALA A 389 9.40 4.96 -5.18
N THR A 390 10.42 4.55 -5.87
CA THR A 390 10.91 3.17 -5.88
C THR A 390 12.16 3.04 -5.03
N GLN A 391 12.26 1.94 -4.29
CA GLN A 391 13.42 1.54 -3.50
C GLN A 391 13.65 0.03 -3.71
N THR A 392 14.90 -0.38 -3.86
CA THR A 392 15.23 -1.82 -3.89
C THR A 392 15.74 -2.24 -2.52
N VAL A 393 15.16 -3.33 -2.00
CA VAL A 393 15.63 -4.06 -0.83
C VAL A 393 16.21 -5.38 -1.32
N THR A 394 17.47 -5.64 -1.03
CA THR A 394 18.14 -6.87 -1.49
C THR A 394 18.31 -7.82 -0.31
N LEU A 395 17.74 -9.02 -0.43
CA LEU A 395 17.98 -10.11 0.50
C LEU A 395 19.21 -10.88 0.03
N THR A 396 20.18 -11.07 0.91
CA THR A 396 21.35 -11.93 0.63
C THR A 396 21.04 -13.34 1.08
N LEU A 397 21.33 -14.33 0.24
CA LEU A 397 21.17 -15.74 0.52
C LEU A 397 22.54 -16.39 0.67
N GLY A 398 22.73 -17.08 1.78
CA GLY A 398 23.90 -17.93 1.99
C GLY A 398 23.74 -19.29 1.28
N ASP A 399 24.84 -19.94 1.05
CA ASP A 399 24.84 -21.33 0.60
C ASP A 399 24.24 -22.25 1.67
N SER A 400 23.62 -23.34 1.23
CA SER A 400 23.03 -24.34 2.11
C SER A 400 23.46 -25.75 1.71
N TYR A 401 23.23 -26.71 2.60
CA TYR A 401 23.33 -28.12 2.27
C TYR A 401 22.35 -28.49 1.14
N ASN A 402 21.10 -28.05 1.24
CA ASN A 402 20.09 -28.34 0.23
C ASN A 402 20.46 -27.80 -1.16
N ALA A 403 21.10 -26.62 -1.22
CA ALA A 403 21.58 -26.07 -2.48
C ALA A 403 22.77 -26.91 -3.05
N TRP A 404 23.67 -27.37 -2.20
CA TRP A 404 24.77 -28.21 -2.58
C TRP A 404 24.30 -29.60 -3.04
N ALA A 405 23.34 -30.20 -2.33
CA ALA A 405 22.78 -31.52 -2.65
C ALA A 405 21.84 -31.51 -3.87
N ASN A 406 21.49 -30.32 -4.35
CA ASN A 406 20.53 -30.18 -5.46
C ASN A 406 21.09 -30.84 -6.73
N GLY A 407 20.38 -31.84 -7.24
CA GLY A 407 20.77 -32.62 -8.42
C GLY A 407 21.45 -33.95 -8.11
N LEU A 408 21.72 -34.27 -6.84
CA LEU A 408 22.12 -35.60 -6.44
C LEU A 408 20.96 -36.61 -6.54
N SER A 409 21.24 -37.88 -6.82
CA SER A 409 20.23 -38.94 -6.89
C SER A 409 19.63 -39.29 -5.52
N ASP A 410 20.38 -39.10 -4.44
CA ASP A 410 19.93 -39.11 -3.05
C ASP A 410 20.42 -37.82 -2.38
N THR A 411 19.50 -36.96 -1.98
CA THR A 411 19.80 -35.69 -1.33
C THR A 411 19.81 -35.75 0.19
N SER A 412 19.59 -36.92 0.78
CA SER A 412 19.62 -37.06 2.24
C SER A 412 21.02 -36.87 2.80
N GLN A 413 21.13 -36.37 4.04
CA GLN A 413 22.42 -36.16 4.69
C GLN A 413 23.23 -37.47 4.88
N ALA A 414 22.53 -38.60 5.00
CA ALA A 414 23.10 -39.91 5.14
C ALA A 414 23.29 -40.64 3.79
N GLY A 415 22.80 -40.04 2.69
CA GLY A 415 22.94 -40.59 1.34
C GLY A 415 24.40 -40.70 0.91
N ASP A 416 24.67 -41.62 0.00
CA ASP A 416 25.97 -41.90 -0.62
C ASP A 416 25.68 -42.23 -2.10
N PRO A 417 25.37 -41.23 -2.94
CA PRO A 417 24.87 -41.46 -4.30
C PRO A 417 25.98 -41.94 -5.27
N ASP A 418 27.24 -41.74 -4.96
CA ASP A 418 28.39 -42.20 -5.76
C ASP A 418 29.04 -43.49 -5.23
N ASN A 419 28.53 -43.99 -4.08
CA ASN A 419 28.92 -45.26 -3.45
C ASN A 419 30.41 -45.35 -3.06
N ASP A 420 31.01 -44.25 -2.62
CA ASP A 420 32.39 -44.22 -2.15
C ASP A 420 32.52 -44.48 -0.63
N GLY A 421 31.41 -44.65 0.07
CA GLY A 421 31.32 -44.92 1.50
C GLY A 421 31.35 -43.66 2.37
N ILE A 422 31.28 -42.48 1.76
CA ILE A 422 31.24 -41.19 2.44
C ILE A 422 29.85 -40.61 2.27
N SER A 423 29.20 -40.24 3.39
CA SER A 423 27.86 -39.67 3.29
C SER A 423 27.87 -38.21 2.82
N ASN A 424 26.82 -37.80 2.14
CA ASN A 424 26.63 -36.45 1.61
C ASN A 424 26.95 -35.33 2.62
N LEU A 425 26.55 -35.49 3.90
CA LEU A 425 26.85 -34.47 4.92
C LEU A 425 28.34 -34.36 5.20
N VAL A 426 29.05 -35.48 5.20
CA VAL A 426 30.52 -35.54 5.39
C VAL A 426 31.22 -34.90 4.21
N GLU A 427 30.76 -35.20 2.99
CA GLU A 427 31.28 -34.60 1.77
C GLU A 427 31.03 -33.08 1.71
N TYR A 428 29.83 -32.66 2.00
CA TYR A 428 29.51 -31.22 2.10
C TYR A 428 30.41 -30.50 3.10
N ALA A 429 30.64 -31.11 4.27
CA ALA A 429 31.43 -30.48 5.32
C ALA A 429 32.92 -30.45 4.98
N PHE A 430 33.46 -31.50 4.35
CA PHE A 430 34.89 -31.62 4.02
C PHE A 430 35.22 -31.16 2.60
N GLY A 431 34.20 -30.81 1.78
CA GLY A 431 34.40 -30.20 0.46
C GLY A 431 34.69 -31.22 -0.65
N SER A 432 34.23 -32.46 -0.51
CA SER A 432 34.16 -33.42 -1.61
C SER A 432 32.89 -33.21 -2.45
N SER A 433 32.73 -34.03 -3.48
CA SER A 433 31.60 -33.99 -4.39
C SER A 433 30.69 -35.19 -4.13
N GLY A 434 29.42 -34.95 -3.81
CA GLY A 434 28.43 -36.02 -3.65
C GLY A 434 28.07 -36.78 -4.94
N ALA A 435 28.70 -36.45 -6.06
CA ALA A 435 28.44 -37.06 -7.37
C ALA A 435 29.67 -37.81 -7.93
N SER A 436 30.78 -37.81 -7.23
CA SER A 436 32.00 -38.46 -7.71
C SER A 436 32.91 -38.92 -6.55
N GLY A 437 33.07 -40.20 -6.37
CA GLY A 437 33.89 -40.79 -5.34
C GLY A 437 35.38 -40.39 -5.45
N SER A 438 35.76 -39.37 -4.67
CA SER A 438 37.15 -38.94 -4.57
C SER A 438 37.50 -38.68 -3.11
N ALA A 439 38.33 -39.49 -2.55
CA ALA A 439 38.84 -39.34 -1.19
C ALA A 439 39.94 -38.27 -1.05
N VAL A 440 40.29 -37.57 -2.15
CA VAL A 440 41.29 -36.50 -2.17
C VAL A 440 40.82 -35.32 -2.99
N SER A 441 41.12 -34.10 -2.53
CA SER A 441 40.88 -32.88 -3.28
C SER A 441 41.74 -32.79 -4.54
N ALA A 442 41.42 -31.86 -5.43
CA ALA A 442 42.24 -31.54 -6.61
C ALA A 442 43.69 -31.14 -6.23
N SER A 443 43.93 -30.74 -5.00
CA SER A 443 45.26 -30.41 -4.45
C SER A 443 45.92 -31.61 -3.74
N GLY A 444 45.34 -32.82 -3.83
CA GLY A 444 45.88 -34.03 -3.18
C GLY A 444 45.70 -34.09 -1.65
N VAL A 445 44.82 -33.28 -1.11
CA VAL A 445 44.49 -33.28 0.32
C VAL A 445 43.43 -34.32 0.60
N ALA A 446 43.64 -35.14 1.66
CA ALA A 446 42.63 -36.10 2.10
C ALA A 446 41.33 -35.39 2.52
N LEU A 447 40.20 -35.84 1.98
CA LEU A 447 38.88 -35.31 2.21
C LEU A 447 38.15 -35.99 3.38
N VAL A 448 38.84 -36.85 4.12
CA VAL A 448 38.39 -37.55 5.31
C VAL A 448 39.37 -37.34 6.46
N PRO A 449 38.95 -37.48 7.72
CA PRO A 449 39.86 -37.40 8.86
C PRO A 449 40.98 -38.47 8.79
N VAL A 450 42.22 -38.03 8.99
CA VAL A 450 43.39 -38.90 8.98
C VAL A 450 44.03 -38.88 10.35
N MET A 451 44.28 -40.09 10.91
CA MET A 451 45.04 -40.27 12.14
C MET A 451 46.50 -40.58 11.83
N LYS A 452 47.41 -39.85 12.42
CA LYS A 452 48.85 -40.05 12.36
C LYS A 452 49.39 -40.32 13.78
N ALA A 453 50.28 -41.27 13.97
CA ALA A 453 50.92 -41.52 15.25
C ALA A 453 52.45 -41.43 15.10
N SER A 454 53.12 -40.73 16.00
CA SER A 454 54.58 -40.59 16.04
C SER A 454 55.04 -40.30 17.47
N ALA A 455 56.07 -41.07 17.93
CA ALA A 455 56.79 -40.81 19.19
C ALA A 455 55.85 -40.54 20.41
N GLY A 456 54.82 -41.37 20.58
CA GLY A 456 53.89 -41.28 21.72
C GLY A 456 52.80 -40.16 21.60
N THR A 457 52.69 -39.53 20.45
CA THR A 457 51.65 -38.58 20.14
C THR A 457 50.79 -39.05 18.96
N ALA A 458 49.46 -38.95 19.07
CA ALA A 458 48.58 -39.14 17.94
C ALA A 458 48.05 -37.77 17.49
N THR A 459 47.94 -37.60 16.19
CA THR A 459 47.38 -36.38 15.58
C THR A 459 46.23 -36.75 14.66
N LEU A 460 45.03 -36.26 14.95
CA LEU A 460 43.87 -36.30 14.08
C LEU A 460 43.88 -35.03 13.21
N GLU A 461 43.89 -35.23 11.90
CA GLU A 461 43.94 -34.14 10.92
C GLU A 461 42.71 -34.20 10.00
N PHE A 462 42.03 -33.10 9.78
CA PHE A 462 40.89 -33.03 8.88
C PHE A 462 40.65 -31.60 8.34
N PRO A 463 39.95 -31.47 7.20
CA PRO A 463 39.57 -30.19 6.66
C PRO A 463 38.46 -29.54 7.51
N VAL A 464 38.52 -28.22 7.65
CA VAL A 464 37.47 -27.38 8.24
C VAL A 464 37.17 -26.23 7.30
N ARG A 465 35.93 -26.06 6.93
CA ARG A 465 35.53 -24.94 6.08
C ARG A 465 35.75 -23.60 6.81
N SER A 466 36.31 -22.62 6.11
CA SER A 466 36.45 -21.25 6.65
C SER A 466 35.10 -20.55 6.82
N ASP A 467 34.10 -20.99 6.07
CA ASP A 467 32.71 -20.50 6.11
C ASP A 467 31.74 -21.43 6.86
N ALA A 468 32.25 -22.37 7.67
CA ALA A 468 31.47 -23.38 8.38
C ALA A 468 30.27 -22.80 9.15
N THR A 469 30.53 -21.76 9.97
CA THR A 469 29.47 -21.08 10.74
C THR A 469 28.40 -20.49 9.82
N ALA A 470 28.82 -19.86 8.72
CA ALA A 470 27.88 -19.29 7.74
C ALA A 470 27.05 -20.38 7.05
N ARG A 471 27.52 -21.61 6.97
CA ARG A 471 26.82 -22.79 6.42
C ARG A 471 26.09 -23.62 7.47
N GLY A 472 26.06 -23.21 8.74
CA GLY A 472 25.44 -23.97 9.82
C GLY A 472 26.22 -25.23 10.23
N ILE A 473 27.47 -25.40 9.77
CA ILE A 473 28.27 -26.56 10.06
C ILE A 473 29.04 -26.37 11.38
N THR A 474 28.96 -27.38 12.25
CA THR A 474 29.77 -27.47 13.47
C THR A 474 30.57 -28.76 13.45
N TYR A 475 31.86 -28.63 13.68
CA TYR A 475 32.74 -29.77 13.85
C TYR A 475 33.03 -30.01 15.33
N SER A 476 32.75 -31.21 15.83
CA SER A 476 33.14 -31.63 17.16
C SER A 476 33.99 -32.92 17.08
N VAL A 477 34.91 -33.08 18.00
CA VAL A 477 35.69 -34.33 18.09
C VAL A 477 35.22 -35.08 19.32
N GLU A 478 34.92 -36.35 19.13
CA GLU A 478 34.54 -37.27 20.20
C GLU A 478 35.63 -38.28 20.40
N TYR A 479 35.87 -38.64 21.64
CA TYR A 479 36.92 -39.52 22.11
C TYR A 479 36.32 -40.70 22.84
N SER A 480 36.93 -41.88 22.72
CA SER A 480 36.49 -43.07 23.43
C SER A 480 37.63 -44.03 23.72
N GLN A 481 37.47 -44.87 24.76
CA GLN A 481 38.33 -46.01 25.06
C GLN A 481 37.85 -47.28 24.37
N THR A 482 36.61 -47.31 23.91
CA THR A 482 35.98 -48.43 23.22
C THR A 482 35.21 -47.93 22.00
N LEU A 483 34.77 -48.84 21.12
CA LEU A 483 33.93 -48.50 19.99
C LEU A 483 32.43 -48.54 20.30
N GLU A 484 32.05 -48.76 21.57
CA GLU A 484 30.64 -48.80 21.96
C GLU A 484 29.98 -47.44 21.83
N SER A 485 28.74 -47.40 21.36
CA SER A 485 28.02 -46.16 21.04
C SER A 485 27.87 -45.23 22.26
N ALA A 486 27.76 -45.76 23.48
CA ALA A 486 27.62 -44.99 24.71
C ALA A 486 28.93 -44.49 25.30
N SER A 487 30.07 -44.88 24.75
CA SER A 487 31.42 -44.56 25.29
C SER A 487 32.03 -43.26 24.74
N TRP A 488 31.40 -42.64 23.77
CA TRP A 488 31.92 -41.45 23.11
C TRP A 488 31.63 -40.17 23.94
N SER A 489 32.65 -39.37 24.19
CA SER A 489 32.60 -38.12 24.94
C SER A 489 33.25 -36.98 24.18
N THR A 490 32.67 -35.79 24.25
CA THR A 490 33.26 -34.54 23.75
C THR A 490 34.28 -33.96 24.72
N THR A 491 34.44 -34.51 25.94
CA THR A 491 35.42 -34.05 26.91
C THR A 491 36.83 -34.40 26.39
N PRO A 492 37.69 -33.39 26.12
CA PRO A 492 39.00 -33.65 25.59
C PRO A 492 39.91 -34.34 26.64
N PRO A 493 40.79 -35.25 26.23
CA PRO A 493 41.80 -35.80 27.10
C PRO A 493 42.82 -34.72 27.54
N SER A 494 43.47 -34.94 28.69
CA SER A 494 44.52 -34.05 29.17
C SER A 494 45.69 -33.98 28.19
N GLY A 495 46.27 -32.79 28.01
CA GLY A 495 47.39 -32.58 27.10
C GLY A 495 47.00 -32.44 25.62
N LEU A 496 45.71 -32.32 25.31
CA LEU A 496 45.26 -32.10 23.94
C LEU A 496 45.62 -30.69 23.48
N THR A 497 46.08 -30.55 22.24
CA THR A 497 46.29 -29.27 21.56
C THR A 497 45.55 -29.25 20.24
N THR A 498 44.90 -28.12 19.92
CA THR A 498 44.19 -27.88 18.65
C THR A 498 44.85 -26.73 17.90
N THR A 499 45.17 -26.93 16.63
CA THR A 499 45.71 -25.88 15.76
C THR A 499 44.98 -25.89 14.43
N ASP A 500 44.64 -24.68 13.92
CA ASP A 500 44.13 -24.49 12.57
C ASP A 500 45.20 -23.79 11.73
N ALA A 501 45.49 -24.31 10.55
CA ALA A 501 46.47 -23.76 9.62
C ALA A 501 45.95 -23.84 8.18
N ALA A 502 46.41 -22.94 7.32
CA ALA A 502 46.15 -23.07 5.89
C ALA A 502 46.78 -24.34 5.33
N TYR A 503 46.17 -24.94 4.32
CA TYR A 503 46.75 -26.01 3.55
C TYR A 503 47.96 -25.53 2.72
N SER A 504 48.94 -26.39 2.51
CA SER A 504 50.04 -26.17 1.56
C SER A 504 50.19 -27.42 0.69
N PRO A 505 49.91 -27.38 -0.63
CA PRO A 505 49.40 -26.20 -1.36
C PRO A 505 48.06 -25.71 -0.85
N ALA A 506 47.78 -24.41 -1.09
CA ALA A 506 46.59 -23.77 -0.59
C ALA A 506 45.31 -24.42 -1.16
N TRP A 507 44.32 -24.63 -0.28
CA TRP A 507 42.99 -25.09 -0.66
C TRP A 507 41.98 -23.96 -0.28
N PRO A 508 41.51 -23.18 -1.24
CA PRO A 508 40.62 -22.07 -0.98
C PRO A 508 39.34 -22.51 -0.23
N GLY A 509 38.98 -21.78 0.80
CA GLY A 509 37.76 -22.05 1.59
C GLY A 509 37.94 -23.11 2.68
N PHE A 510 39.12 -23.68 2.83
CA PHE A 510 39.41 -24.69 3.87
C PHE A 510 40.68 -24.41 4.64
N ASN A 511 40.63 -24.70 5.93
CA ASN A 511 41.79 -24.81 6.81
C ASN A 511 42.00 -26.24 7.23
N ARG A 512 43.25 -26.59 7.57
CA ARG A 512 43.62 -27.86 8.15
C ARG A 512 43.51 -27.75 9.65
N ARG A 513 42.60 -28.50 10.27
CA ARG A 513 42.57 -28.66 11.72
C ARG A 513 43.40 -29.87 12.12
N GLN A 514 44.28 -29.65 13.07
CA GLN A 514 45.11 -30.71 13.69
C GLN A 514 44.79 -30.74 15.18
N ILE A 515 44.48 -31.93 15.69
CA ILE A 515 44.24 -32.18 17.11
C ILE A 515 45.26 -33.23 17.54
N SER A 516 46.23 -32.80 18.34
CA SER A 516 47.29 -33.68 18.85
C SER A 516 47.05 -34.01 20.33
N PHE A 517 47.22 -35.26 20.68
CA PHE A 517 47.05 -35.75 22.03
C PHE A 517 48.06 -36.87 22.34
N PRO A 518 48.52 -37.02 23.61
CA PRO A 518 49.38 -38.09 24.01
C PRO A 518 48.71 -39.46 23.84
N VAL A 519 49.43 -40.41 23.28
CA VAL A 519 48.94 -41.79 23.22
C VAL A 519 49.11 -42.43 24.61
N THR A 520 48.00 -42.65 25.28
CA THR A 520 47.92 -43.28 26.60
C THR A 520 47.05 -44.53 26.51
N ALA A 521 47.18 -45.43 27.48
CA ALA A 521 46.34 -46.63 27.54
C ALA A 521 44.84 -46.33 27.73
N GLN A 522 44.52 -45.10 28.01
CA GLN A 522 43.10 -44.62 28.25
C GLN A 522 42.42 -44.04 27.06
N LEU A 523 43.10 -43.73 25.95
CA LEU A 523 42.47 -43.17 24.75
C LEU A 523 42.88 -44.02 23.53
N GLN A 524 41.93 -44.70 22.93
CA GLN A 524 42.17 -45.58 21.81
C GLN A 524 41.52 -45.10 20.51
N PHE A 525 40.47 -44.28 20.60
CA PHE A 525 39.69 -43.88 19.43
C PHE A 525 39.34 -42.40 19.49
N ALA A 526 39.37 -41.77 18.33
CA ALA A 526 38.84 -40.41 18.12
C ALA A 526 38.05 -40.35 16.79
N ARG A 527 36.97 -39.62 16.76
CA ARG A 527 36.17 -39.37 15.54
C ARG A 527 35.76 -37.93 15.42
N VAL A 528 35.59 -37.46 14.19
CA VAL A 528 34.98 -36.15 13.91
C VAL A 528 33.49 -36.35 13.73
N LYS A 529 32.71 -35.56 14.49
CA LYS A 529 31.25 -35.48 14.36
C LYS A 529 30.89 -34.15 13.72
N ILE A 530 30.06 -34.22 12.70
CA ILE A 530 29.57 -33.08 11.97
C ILE A 530 28.12 -32.88 12.35
N LEU A 531 27.75 -31.65 12.72
CA LEU A 531 26.38 -31.22 12.96
C LEU A 531 26.05 -30.11 11.95
N LEU A 532 24.87 -30.22 11.35
CA LEU A 532 24.31 -29.20 10.46
C LEU A 532 23.11 -28.55 11.15
N ASN A 533 23.16 -27.23 11.32
CA ASN A 533 22.12 -26.39 11.88
C ASN A 533 21.71 -25.32 10.84
N GLU A 534 20.85 -25.69 9.90
CA GLU A 534 20.29 -24.82 8.86
C GLU A 534 18.84 -24.45 9.09
#